data_81c27ee100bfaf3082477b5002a729d1
#
_entry.id   81c27ee100bfaf3082477b5002a729d1
#
_cell.length_a   1.000
_cell.length_b   1.000
_cell.length_c   1.000
_cell.angle_alpha   90.00
_cell.angle_beta   90.00
_cell.angle_gamma   90.00
#
_symmetry.space_group_name_H-M   'P 1'
#
loop_
_entity.id
_entity.type
_entity.pdbx_description
1 polymer ?
#
loop_
_entity_poly.entity_id
_entity_poly.type
_entity_poly.pdbx_seq_one_letter_code
_entity_poly.pdbx_strand_id
1 'polypeptide(L)'
;MKQKHFIDIHKGITPLFILFLITYYNSWSNPAAMIYLALHGLYGILWISKSYIFPDKQWEQSTGVAYGLFIWVGLSLYWISPFIITSGIRILPFNIKQSFIYFSICITIYIIGVFSHFVSDMQKYVYLKLNPG
;
A
#
# COMPACT_ATOMS: atom_id res chain seq x y z
N MET A 1 6.76 -5.07 -21.04
CA MET A 1 5.70 -5.28 -20.03
C MET A 1 5.17 -3.92 -19.62
N LYS A 2 3.89 -3.76 -19.25
CA LYS A 2 3.38 -2.45 -18.80
C LYS A 2 3.86 -2.14 -17.39
N GLN A 3 4.05 -0.84 -17.07
CA GLN A 3 4.48 -0.40 -15.73
C GLN A 3 3.52 -0.88 -14.64
N LYS A 4 2.21 -0.88 -14.90
CA LYS A 4 1.20 -1.35 -13.95
C LYS A 4 1.45 -2.78 -13.44
N HIS A 5 1.97 -3.67 -14.26
CA HIS A 5 2.21 -5.06 -13.83
C HIS A 5 3.24 -5.15 -12.71
N PHE A 6 4.28 -4.30 -12.75
CA PHE A 6 5.26 -4.24 -11.66
C PHE A 6 4.62 -3.70 -10.37
N ILE A 7 3.74 -2.69 -10.49
CA ILE A 7 3.04 -2.12 -9.35
C ILE A 7 2.02 -3.12 -8.78
N ASP A 8 1.23 -3.75 -9.64
CA ASP A 8 0.19 -4.70 -9.23
C ASP A 8 0.79 -5.91 -8.52
N ILE A 9 1.91 -6.45 -9.03
CA ILE A 9 2.64 -7.55 -8.39
C ILE A 9 3.14 -7.10 -7.01
N HIS A 10 3.78 -5.93 -6.91
CA HIS A 10 4.27 -5.42 -5.63
C HIS A 10 3.14 -5.25 -4.61
N LYS A 11 2.03 -4.62 -5.03
CA LYS A 11 0.86 -4.40 -4.17
C LYS A 11 0.18 -5.71 -3.76
N GLY A 12 0.10 -6.67 -4.69
CA GLY A 12 -0.48 -7.99 -4.42
C GLY A 12 0.37 -8.86 -3.49
N ILE A 13 1.69 -8.74 -3.55
CA ILE A 13 2.61 -9.46 -2.66
C ILE A 13 2.69 -8.82 -1.26
N THR A 14 2.38 -7.52 -1.13
CA THR A 14 2.49 -6.79 0.14
C THR A 14 1.78 -7.48 1.32
N PRO A 15 0.53 -7.95 1.24
CA PRO A 15 -0.09 -8.66 2.37
C PRO A 15 0.65 -9.93 2.77
N LEU A 16 1.16 -10.68 1.81
CA LEU A 16 1.94 -11.89 2.06
C LEU A 16 3.27 -11.56 2.73
N PHE A 17 3.92 -10.47 2.31
CA PHE A 17 5.14 -9.98 2.93
C PHE A 17 4.91 -9.54 4.38
N ILE A 18 3.83 -8.84 4.67
CA ILE A 18 3.48 -8.44 6.04
C ILE A 18 3.20 -9.67 6.91
N LEU A 19 2.47 -10.67 6.40
CA LEU A 19 2.23 -11.93 7.08
C LEU A 19 3.53 -12.67 7.37
N PHE A 20 4.45 -12.72 6.41
CA PHE A 20 5.77 -13.28 6.60
C PHE A 20 6.52 -12.59 7.75
N LEU A 21 6.54 -11.26 7.80
CA LEU A 21 7.19 -10.50 8.86
C LEU A 21 6.55 -10.76 10.24
N ILE A 22 5.21 -10.79 10.31
CA ILE A 22 4.48 -11.09 11.56
C ILE A 22 4.86 -12.47 12.08
N THR A 23 4.95 -13.46 11.20
CA THR A 23 5.33 -14.83 11.55
C THR A 23 6.81 -14.91 11.96
N TYR A 24 7.69 -14.30 11.18
CA TYR A 24 9.14 -14.33 11.40
C TYR A 24 9.53 -13.69 12.74
N TYR A 25 8.91 -12.54 13.08
CA TYR A 25 9.16 -11.85 14.36
C TYR A 25 8.22 -12.28 15.48
N ASN A 26 7.36 -13.28 15.25
CA ASN A 26 6.37 -13.76 16.22
C ASN A 26 5.52 -12.62 16.81
N SER A 27 5.09 -11.68 15.97
CA SER A 27 4.37 -10.46 16.39
C SER A 27 2.84 -10.55 16.22
N TRP A 28 2.28 -11.77 16.32
CA TRP A 28 0.84 -12.01 16.23
C TRP A 28 0.02 -11.34 17.32
N SER A 29 0.59 -11.11 18.50
CA SER A 29 -0.06 -10.38 19.59
C SER A 29 0.13 -8.86 19.52
N ASN A 30 0.85 -8.34 18.51
CA ASN A 30 1.06 -6.92 18.34
C ASN A 30 -0.13 -6.27 17.61
N PRO A 31 -0.98 -5.45 18.30
CA PRO A 31 -2.16 -4.85 17.67
C PRO A 31 -1.81 -3.95 16.48
N ALA A 32 -0.68 -3.24 16.54
CA ALA A 32 -0.24 -2.37 15.45
C ALA A 32 0.10 -3.19 14.20
N ALA A 33 0.75 -4.35 14.35
CA ALA A 33 1.07 -5.23 13.24
C ALA A 33 -0.20 -5.79 12.58
N MET A 34 -1.18 -6.19 13.38
CA MET A 34 -2.46 -6.72 12.89
C MET A 34 -3.29 -5.65 12.19
N ILE A 35 -3.37 -4.43 12.75
CA ILE A 35 -4.04 -3.30 12.12
C ILE A 35 -3.33 -2.93 10.81
N TYR A 36 -2.00 -2.91 10.81
CA TYR A 36 -1.23 -2.60 9.60
C TYR A 36 -1.48 -3.65 8.49
N LEU A 37 -1.50 -4.93 8.84
CA LEU A 37 -1.87 -6.00 7.91
C LEU A 37 -3.26 -5.79 7.33
N ALA A 38 -4.26 -5.51 8.16
CA ALA A 38 -5.63 -5.29 7.72
C ALA A 38 -5.72 -4.09 6.76
N LEU A 39 -5.12 -2.97 7.10
CA LEU A 39 -5.23 -1.74 6.30
C LEU A 39 -4.41 -1.83 5.02
N HIS A 40 -3.12 -2.13 5.10
CA HIS A 40 -2.23 -2.13 3.94
C HIS A 40 -2.32 -3.40 3.10
N GLY A 41 -2.67 -4.53 3.71
CA GLY A 41 -3.01 -5.74 2.97
C GLY A 41 -4.26 -5.55 2.12
N LEU A 42 -5.32 -5.01 2.71
CA LEU A 42 -6.55 -4.68 1.98
C LEU A 42 -6.29 -3.62 0.89
N TYR A 43 -5.48 -2.60 1.18
CA TYR A 43 -5.11 -1.61 0.17
C TYR A 43 -4.46 -2.23 -1.06
N GLY A 44 -3.60 -3.24 -0.89
CA GLY A 44 -3.00 -3.95 -2.02
C GLY A 44 -4.05 -4.63 -2.91
N ILE A 45 -5.04 -5.28 -2.29
CA ILE A 45 -6.16 -5.91 -3.00
C ILE A 45 -7.03 -4.87 -3.72
N LEU A 46 -7.37 -3.78 -3.03
CA LEU A 46 -8.14 -2.67 -3.60
C LEU A 46 -7.40 -2.00 -4.77
N TRP A 47 -6.08 -1.88 -4.67
CA TRP A 47 -5.25 -1.35 -5.76
C TRP A 47 -5.35 -2.23 -7.01
N ILE A 48 -5.23 -3.54 -6.87
CA ILE A 48 -5.37 -4.47 -7.99
C ILE A 48 -6.76 -4.34 -8.61
N SER A 49 -7.82 -4.31 -7.79
CA SER A 49 -9.19 -4.12 -8.26
C SER A 49 -9.34 -2.82 -9.04
N LYS A 50 -8.78 -1.71 -8.51
CA LYS A 50 -8.75 -0.41 -9.20
C LYS A 50 -8.02 -0.50 -10.54
N SER A 51 -6.87 -1.16 -10.59
CA SER A 51 -6.07 -1.31 -11.81
C SER A 51 -6.84 -2.00 -12.95
N TYR A 52 -7.81 -2.84 -12.62
CA TYR A 52 -8.71 -3.46 -13.60
C TYR A 52 -9.93 -2.59 -13.95
N ILE A 53 -10.54 -1.93 -12.96
CA ILE A 53 -11.81 -1.21 -13.16
C ILE A 53 -11.59 0.16 -13.81
N PHE A 54 -10.62 0.92 -13.30
CA PHE A 54 -10.28 2.26 -13.79
C PHE A 54 -8.75 2.47 -13.83
N PRO A 55 -8.09 1.85 -14.84
CA PRO A 55 -6.63 1.93 -14.98
C PRO A 55 -6.15 3.35 -15.23
N ASP A 56 -5.05 3.75 -14.62
CA ASP A 56 -4.40 5.02 -14.91
C ASP A 56 -3.58 4.91 -16.21
N LYS A 57 -3.88 5.79 -17.17
CA LYS A 57 -3.17 5.84 -18.47
C LYS A 57 -1.64 5.96 -18.31
N GLN A 58 -1.17 6.59 -17.25
CA GLN A 58 0.26 6.74 -16.98
C GLN A 58 0.94 5.37 -16.79
N TRP A 59 0.29 4.44 -16.08
CA TRP A 59 0.84 3.13 -15.78
C TRP A 59 0.58 2.08 -16.89
N GLU A 60 -0.21 2.43 -17.88
CA GLU A 60 -0.46 1.60 -19.08
C GLU A 60 0.71 1.63 -20.08
N GLN A 61 1.68 2.51 -19.91
CA GLN A 61 2.85 2.61 -20.79
C GLN A 61 3.72 1.37 -20.67
N SER A 62 4.24 0.92 -21.82
CA SER A 62 5.23 -0.16 -21.90
C SER A 62 6.57 0.29 -21.36
N THR A 63 7.25 -0.58 -20.63
CA THR A 63 8.56 -0.29 -20.06
C THR A 63 9.50 -1.48 -20.14
N GLY A 64 10.79 -1.20 -20.12
CA GLY A 64 11.84 -2.20 -19.98
C GLY A 64 11.89 -2.77 -18.55
N VAL A 65 12.47 -3.96 -18.42
CA VAL A 65 12.59 -4.66 -17.13
C VAL A 65 13.37 -3.82 -16.10
N ALA A 66 14.44 -3.15 -16.53
CA ALA A 66 15.27 -2.33 -15.64
C ALA A 66 14.47 -1.20 -14.98
N TYR A 67 13.64 -0.48 -15.74
CA TYR A 67 12.80 0.57 -15.20
C TYR A 67 11.67 -0.01 -14.33
N GLY A 68 11.13 -1.17 -14.70
CA GLY A 68 10.17 -1.89 -13.87
C GLY A 68 10.74 -2.28 -12.50
N LEU A 69 11.99 -2.74 -12.46
CA LEU A 69 12.71 -3.02 -11.20
C LEU A 69 12.96 -1.75 -10.39
N PHE A 70 13.28 -0.63 -11.04
CA PHE A 70 13.41 0.67 -10.37
C PHE A 70 12.10 1.08 -9.67
N ILE A 71 10.95 0.93 -10.35
CA ILE A 71 9.63 1.15 -9.75
C ILE A 71 9.46 0.23 -8.52
N TRP A 72 9.81 -1.04 -8.65
CA TRP A 72 9.67 -2.04 -7.59
C TRP A 72 10.50 -1.69 -6.34
N VAL A 73 11.77 -1.30 -6.53
CA VAL A 73 12.65 -0.84 -5.45
C VAL A 73 12.08 0.40 -4.77
N GLY A 74 11.60 1.39 -5.55
CA GLY A 74 10.94 2.59 -5.00
C GLY A 74 9.71 2.26 -4.16
N LEU A 75 8.87 1.34 -4.63
CA LEU A 75 7.70 0.87 -3.88
C LEU A 75 8.08 0.08 -2.62
N SER A 76 9.20 -0.64 -2.63
CA SER A 76 9.68 -1.43 -1.48
C SER A 76 10.04 -0.57 -0.27
N LEU A 77 10.21 0.75 -0.43
CA LEU A 77 10.34 1.68 0.71
C LEU A 77 9.12 1.64 1.63
N TYR A 78 7.93 1.34 1.11
CA TYR A 78 6.73 1.13 1.94
C TYR A 78 6.83 -0.08 2.86
N TRP A 79 7.70 -1.04 2.58
CA TRP A 79 7.90 -2.24 3.40
C TRP A 79 8.76 -1.99 4.65
N ILE A 80 9.40 -0.83 4.73
CA ILE A 80 10.13 -0.39 5.93
C ILE A 80 9.18 -0.27 7.13
N SER A 81 7.98 0.28 6.92
CA SER A 81 7.00 0.46 7.99
C SER A 81 6.57 -0.85 8.67
N PRO A 82 6.11 -1.89 7.94
CA PRO A 82 5.76 -3.16 8.57
C PRO A 82 6.98 -3.86 9.19
N PHE A 83 8.17 -3.71 8.60
CA PHE A 83 9.39 -4.22 9.19
C PHE A 83 9.66 -3.63 10.57
N ILE A 84 9.58 -2.30 10.72
CA ILE A 84 9.75 -1.61 12.01
C ILE A 84 8.68 -2.05 13.01
N ILE A 85 7.42 -2.10 12.59
CA ILE A 85 6.29 -2.43 13.45
C ILE A 85 6.41 -3.87 13.98
N THR A 86 6.81 -4.81 13.14
CA THR A 86 6.87 -6.24 13.50
C THR A 86 8.15 -6.60 14.23
N SER A 87 9.30 -6.02 13.86
CA SER A 87 10.60 -6.31 14.50
C SER A 87 10.77 -5.67 15.87
N GLY A 88 9.93 -4.69 16.22
CA GLY A 88 10.05 -3.96 17.49
C GLY A 88 11.24 -3.02 17.56
N ILE A 89 11.91 -2.76 16.44
CA ILE A 89 13.04 -1.82 16.39
C ILE A 89 12.54 -0.41 16.70
N ARG A 90 13.10 0.20 17.73
CA ARG A 90 12.79 1.59 18.10
C ARG A 90 13.72 2.54 17.32
N ILE A 91 13.19 3.15 16.28
CA ILE A 91 13.94 4.14 15.47
C ILE A 91 13.85 5.54 16.09
N LEU A 92 12.76 5.85 16.80
CA LEU A 92 12.54 7.15 17.40
C LEU A 92 12.58 7.05 18.93
N PRO A 93 13.12 8.07 19.61
CA PRO A 93 13.18 8.12 21.08
C PRO A 93 11.78 8.30 21.72
N PHE A 94 10.74 8.51 20.93
CA PHE A 94 9.39 8.72 21.41
C PHE A 94 8.67 7.39 21.66
N ASN A 95 8.24 7.20 22.90
CA ASN A 95 7.41 6.07 23.27
C ASN A 95 5.94 6.43 22.99
N ILE A 96 5.50 6.26 21.73
CA ILE A 96 4.09 6.49 21.38
C ILE A 96 3.29 5.39 22.05
N LYS A 97 2.53 5.76 23.08
CA LYS A 97 1.62 4.81 23.74
C LYS A 97 0.55 4.38 22.76
N GLN A 98 0.58 3.10 22.40
CA GLN A 98 -0.43 2.49 21.54
C GLN A 98 -1.73 2.38 22.34
N SER A 99 -2.63 3.34 22.17
CA SER A 99 -3.97 3.36 22.79
C SER A 99 -5.05 3.14 21.74
N PHE A 100 -6.23 2.73 22.18
CA PHE A 100 -7.39 2.60 21.28
C PHE A 100 -7.72 3.91 20.56
N ILE A 101 -7.56 5.05 21.24
CA ILE A 101 -7.78 6.37 20.65
C ILE A 101 -6.76 6.61 19.52
N TYR A 102 -5.48 6.31 19.77
CA TYR A 102 -4.43 6.44 18.76
C TYR A 102 -4.74 5.60 17.52
N PHE A 103 -5.08 4.33 17.70
CA PHE A 103 -5.44 3.46 16.58
C PHE A 103 -6.69 3.94 15.85
N SER A 104 -7.70 4.43 16.57
CA SER A 104 -8.93 4.97 15.94
C SER A 104 -8.62 6.17 15.05
N ILE A 105 -7.76 7.09 15.50
CA ILE A 105 -7.33 8.24 14.70
C ILE A 105 -6.58 7.77 13.45
N CYS A 106 -5.62 6.84 13.60
CA CYS A 106 -4.85 6.31 12.48
C CYS A 106 -5.75 5.65 11.43
N ILE A 107 -6.69 4.82 11.86
CA ILE A 107 -7.65 4.14 10.98
C ILE A 107 -8.54 5.17 10.26
N THR A 108 -9.03 6.18 10.97
CA THR A 108 -9.89 7.22 10.40
C THR A 108 -9.14 8.01 9.31
N ILE A 109 -7.93 8.47 9.59
CA ILE A 109 -7.10 9.20 8.62
C ILE A 109 -6.79 8.30 7.42
N TYR A 110 -6.48 7.03 7.66
CA TYR A 110 -6.21 6.07 6.60
C TYR A 110 -7.42 5.88 5.67
N ILE A 111 -8.62 5.66 6.22
CA ILE A 111 -9.85 5.46 5.43
C ILE A 111 -10.14 6.70 4.59
N ILE A 112 -10.04 7.90 5.18
CA ILE A 112 -10.24 9.15 4.44
C ILE A 112 -9.23 9.28 3.30
N GLY A 113 -7.96 8.96 3.58
CA GLY A 113 -6.89 9.00 2.57
C GLY A 113 -7.12 8.03 1.41
N VAL A 114 -7.46 6.78 1.70
CA VAL A 114 -7.75 5.76 0.68
C VAL A 114 -8.97 6.14 -0.14
N PHE A 115 -10.05 6.58 0.51
CA PHE A 115 -11.27 7.02 -0.16
C PHE A 115 -10.97 8.18 -1.12
N SER A 116 -10.31 9.24 -0.63
CA SER A 116 -9.96 10.42 -1.43
C SER A 116 -9.07 10.04 -2.63
N HIS A 117 -8.10 9.16 -2.41
CA HIS A 117 -7.20 8.68 -3.47
C HIS A 117 -7.97 7.96 -4.58
N PHE A 118 -8.79 6.97 -4.22
CA PHE A 118 -9.54 6.20 -5.22
C PHE A 118 -10.61 7.02 -5.94
N VAL A 119 -11.29 7.93 -5.23
CA VAL A 119 -12.28 8.83 -5.84
C VAL A 119 -11.60 9.77 -6.83
N SER A 120 -10.46 10.36 -6.47
CA SER A 120 -9.71 11.25 -7.37
C SER A 120 -9.22 10.53 -8.63
N ASP A 121 -8.73 9.30 -8.48
CA ASP A 121 -8.28 8.49 -9.61
C ASP A 121 -9.45 8.10 -10.53
N MET A 122 -10.60 7.77 -9.95
CA MET A 122 -11.80 7.47 -10.71
C MET A 122 -12.32 8.70 -11.46
N GLN A 123 -12.36 9.87 -10.82
CA GLN A 123 -12.74 11.13 -11.46
C GLN A 123 -11.82 11.45 -12.65
N LYS A 124 -10.49 11.31 -12.45
CA LYS A 124 -9.50 11.48 -13.52
C LYS A 124 -9.77 10.51 -14.69
N TYR A 125 -10.00 9.24 -14.39
CA TYR A 125 -10.29 8.23 -15.40
C TYR A 125 -11.55 8.57 -16.22
N VAL A 126 -12.65 8.92 -15.56
CA VAL A 126 -13.91 9.31 -16.22
C VAL A 126 -13.70 10.56 -17.07
N TYR A 127 -13.04 11.58 -16.53
CA TYR A 127 -12.76 12.82 -17.27
C TYR A 127 -11.97 12.57 -18.55
N LEU A 128 -10.90 11.78 -18.49
CA LEU A 128 -10.07 11.44 -19.65
C LEU A 128 -10.79 10.53 -20.65
N LYS A 129 -11.79 9.76 -20.21
CA LYS A 129 -12.61 8.93 -21.09
C LYS A 129 -13.64 9.74 -21.86
N LEU A 130 -14.20 10.77 -21.23
CA LEU A 130 -15.21 11.66 -21.84
C LEU A 130 -14.58 12.74 -22.71
N ASN A 131 -13.33 13.10 -22.47
CA ASN A 131 -12.57 14.11 -23.21
C ASN A 131 -11.29 13.48 -23.79
N PRO A 132 -11.40 12.60 -24.79
CA PRO A 132 -10.24 12.08 -25.48
C PRO A 132 -9.61 13.20 -26.31
N GLY A 133 -8.47 13.75 -25.86
CA GLY A 133 -7.71 14.76 -26.58
C GLY A 133 -7.07 14.21 -27.86
#